data_dbcbf20f42592da8e63eaacdd44309bb
#
_entry.id   dbcbf20f42592da8e63eaacdd44309bb
#
_cell.length_a   1.000
_cell.length_b   1.000
_cell.length_c   1.000
_cell.angle_alpha   90.00
_cell.angle_beta   90.00
_cell.angle_gamma   90.00
#
_symmetry.space_group_name_H-M   'P 1'
#
loop_
_entity.id
_entity.type
_entity.pdbx_description
1 polymer ?
#
loop_
_entity_poly.entity_id
_entity_poly.type
_entity_poly.pdbx_seq_one_letter_code
_entity_poly.pdbx_strand_id
1 'polypeptide(L)'
;MKQNAGKDTKPGFNFWTTFRDVRIRRPLFIMLTAIFVFTILVTMLNSFVITEWQQKIRRTAAQQAGVVYQVRVMHLLKGVQEYRGRYNMWRQGDEKVSARLAELDNSLSLLISAVDEVDQEWGRKFGSAESWRSIREHIKALREEEDDLEPEAAFAAYTGITADIISLIYSVGDKSDLITDPELSSYYLVNMITNILPDLSEEAGRLRGRTSGFIAGNSLSPANKSAMTASYIRMHQLQLKLNRSVTVIAAYNPVLASALEIYISKEENGYRQFSDFFEQYMQGDITDIKVGSSSFFDRGTALIESQMGLYVA
;
A
#
# COMPACT_ATOMS: atom_id res chain seq x y z
N MET A 1 -92.60 -52.07 -23.70
CA MET A 1 -91.17 -52.28 -23.55
C MET A 1 -90.40 -50.98 -23.79
N LYS A 2 -89.94 -50.27 -22.79
CA LYS A 2 -89.08 -49.15 -22.91
C LYS A 2 -88.02 -49.33 -21.82
N GLN A 3 -86.80 -49.62 -22.24
CA GLN A 3 -85.59 -49.68 -21.41
C GLN A 3 -85.15 -48.28 -21.01
N ASN A 4 -85.05 -48.01 -19.72
CA ASN A 4 -84.40 -46.82 -19.22
C ASN A 4 -82.96 -47.18 -18.96
N ALA A 5 -82.06 -46.60 -19.71
CA ALA A 5 -80.61 -46.64 -19.43
C ALA A 5 -80.26 -45.58 -18.38
N GLY A 6 -79.91 -46.05 -17.22
CA GLY A 6 -79.37 -45.17 -16.17
C GLY A 6 -77.96 -44.65 -16.54
N LYS A 7 -77.79 -43.35 -16.58
CA LYS A 7 -76.47 -42.67 -16.67
C LYS A 7 -75.82 -42.62 -15.30
N ASP A 8 -74.86 -43.49 -15.10
CA ASP A 8 -73.91 -43.35 -13.96
C ASP A 8 -73.04 -42.11 -14.21
N THR A 9 -73.40 -40.99 -13.61
CA THR A 9 -72.53 -39.82 -13.52
C THR A 9 -71.64 -39.99 -12.32
N LYS A 10 -70.32 -40.28 -12.56
CA LYS A 10 -69.29 -40.22 -11.50
C LYS A 10 -69.33 -38.81 -10.89
N PRO A 11 -69.31 -38.66 -9.55
CA PRO A 11 -69.29 -37.35 -8.98
C PRO A 11 -67.94 -36.67 -9.31
N GLY A 12 -68.02 -35.57 -10.05
CA GLY A 12 -66.87 -34.75 -10.36
C GLY A 12 -66.19 -34.28 -9.10
N PHE A 13 -64.90 -34.43 -9.02
CA PHE A 13 -64.05 -33.92 -7.94
C PHE A 13 -64.26 -32.40 -7.83
N ASN A 14 -64.99 -31.99 -6.82
CA ASN A 14 -65.29 -30.57 -6.59
C ASN A 14 -64.36 -30.06 -5.49
N PHE A 15 -63.27 -29.38 -5.90
CA PHE A 15 -62.22 -28.84 -5.06
C PHE A 15 -62.79 -28.07 -3.85
N TRP A 16 -63.87 -27.30 -4.03
CA TRP A 16 -64.50 -26.49 -3.01
C TRP A 16 -65.27 -27.28 -1.94
N THR A 17 -65.80 -28.48 -2.28
CA THR A 17 -66.50 -29.34 -1.28
C THR A 17 -65.51 -30.06 -0.39
N THR A 18 -64.32 -30.44 -0.89
CA THR A 18 -63.26 -31.07 -0.13
C THR A 18 -62.66 -30.10 0.93
N PHE A 19 -62.61 -28.79 0.61
CA PHE A 19 -62.14 -27.76 1.55
C PHE A 19 -63.12 -27.47 2.71
N ARG A 20 -64.35 -27.92 2.63
CA ARG A 20 -65.41 -27.69 3.66
C ARG A 20 -65.41 -28.75 4.77
N ASP A 21 -64.71 -29.87 4.55
CA ASP A 21 -64.59 -30.94 5.56
C ASP A 21 -63.59 -30.54 6.65
N VAL A 22 -64.03 -30.35 7.87
CA VAL A 22 -63.23 -29.93 9.06
C VAL A 22 -62.06 -30.91 9.34
N ARG A 23 -62.24 -32.20 9.00
CA ARG A 23 -61.19 -33.22 9.19
C ARG A 23 -59.95 -33.00 8.28
N ILE A 24 -60.13 -32.46 7.13
CA ILE A 24 -59.05 -32.19 6.16
C ILE A 24 -58.49 -30.76 6.28
N ARG A 25 -59.35 -29.81 6.71
CA ARG A 25 -59.01 -28.39 6.81
C ARG A 25 -57.91 -28.11 7.85
N ARG A 26 -57.95 -28.73 8.99
CA ARG A 26 -56.93 -28.51 10.07
C ARG A 26 -55.53 -29.01 9.68
N PRO A 27 -55.34 -30.28 9.24
CA PRO A 27 -54.01 -30.74 8.83
C PRO A 27 -53.46 -30.00 7.63
N LEU A 28 -54.30 -29.62 6.65
CA LEU A 28 -53.89 -28.83 5.47
C LEU A 28 -53.42 -27.42 5.88
N PHE A 29 -54.15 -26.77 6.81
CA PHE A 29 -53.73 -25.46 7.33
C PHE A 29 -52.38 -25.53 8.07
N ILE A 30 -52.19 -26.55 8.90
CA ILE A 30 -50.91 -26.78 9.63
C ILE A 30 -49.78 -27.01 8.62
N MET A 31 -50.02 -27.82 7.57
CA MET A 31 -49.03 -28.08 6.54
C MET A 31 -48.64 -26.81 5.76
N LEU A 32 -49.64 -26.02 5.34
CA LEU A 32 -49.41 -24.74 4.66
C LEU A 32 -48.64 -23.73 5.52
N THR A 33 -49.00 -23.66 6.81
CA THR A 33 -48.32 -22.80 7.79
C THR A 33 -46.87 -23.25 7.97
N ALA A 34 -46.64 -24.56 8.08
CA ALA A 34 -45.30 -25.12 8.22
C ALA A 34 -44.44 -24.83 6.94
N ILE A 35 -45.02 -24.99 5.74
CA ILE A 35 -44.34 -24.65 4.49
C ILE A 35 -44.03 -23.15 4.44
N PHE A 36 -44.96 -22.29 4.84
CA PHE A 36 -44.76 -20.85 4.85
C PHE A 36 -43.66 -20.42 5.80
N VAL A 37 -43.67 -20.95 7.04
CA VAL A 37 -42.60 -20.69 8.03
C VAL A 37 -41.25 -21.21 7.51
N PHE A 38 -41.20 -22.42 6.92
CA PHE A 38 -40.01 -22.96 6.34
C PHE A 38 -39.47 -22.10 5.20
N THR A 39 -40.35 -21.61 4.32
CA THR A 39 -39.97 -20.72 3.21
C THR A 39 -39.39 -19.40 3.71
N ILE A 40 -39.97 -18.81 4.78
CA ILE A 40 -39.43 -17.61 5.42
C ILE A 40 -38.03 -17.88 5.99
N LEU A 41 -37.85 -18.98 6.71
CA LEU A 41 -36.56 -19.37 7.28
C LEU A 41 -35.49 -19.55 6.19
N VAL A 42 -35.81 -20.26 5.12
CA VAL A 42 -34.88 -20.45 3.97
C VAL A 42 -34.55 -19.13 3.30
N THR A 43 -35.55 -18.24 3.13
CA THR A 43 -35.33 -16.93 2.53
C THR A 43 -34.44 -16.04 3.43
N MET A 44 -34.66 -16.05 4.72
CA MET A 44 -33.80 -15.34 5.69
C MET A 44 -32.37 -15.87 5.68
N LEU A 45 -32.18 -17.19 5.69
CA LEU A 45 -30.87 -17.82 5.62
C LEU A 45 -30.14 -17.46 4.33
N ASN A 46 -30.82 -17.56 3.19
CA ASN A 46 -30.24 -17.17 1.89
C ASN A 46 -29.88 -15.68 1.86
N SER A 47 -30.73 -14.80 2.38
CA SER A 47 -30.45 -13.38 2.47
C SER A 47 -29.19 -13.09 3.32
N PHE A 48 -29.05 -13.78 4.44
CA PHE A 48 -27.86 -13.69 5.31
C PHE A 48 -26.58 -14.12 4.57
N VAL A 49 -26.61 -15.29 3.94
CA VAL A 49 -25.48 -15.81 3.15
C VAL A 49 -25.11 -14.87 1.98
N ILE A 50 -26.09 -14.37 1.24
CA ILE A 50 -25.87 -13.43 0.13
C ILE A 50 -25.24 -12.14 0.66
N THR A 51 -25.70 -11.62 1.80
CA THR A 51 -25.15 -10.40 2.39
C THR A 51 -23.68 -10.58 2.82
N GLU A 52 -23.35 -11.72 3.43
CA GLU A 52 -21.95 -12.05 3.79
C GLU A 52 -21.06 -12.13 2.55
N TRP A 53 -21.50 -12.83 1.50
CA TRP A 53 -20.75 -12.92 0.25
C TRP A 53 -20.54 -11.55 -0.41
N GLN A 54 -21.56 -10.70 -0.43
CA GLN A 54 -21.45 -9.35 -0.97
C GLN A 54 -20.49 -8.48 -0.16
N GLN A 55 -20.47 -8.63 1.16
CA GLN A 55 -19.51 -7.93 2.02
C GLN A 55 -18.08 -8.39 1.74
N LYS A 56 -17.87 -9.70 1.60
CA LYS A 56 -16.57 -10.29 1.29
C LYS A 56 -16.04 -9.80 -0.06
N ILE A 57 -16.88 -9.80 -1.10
CA ILE A 57 -16.52 -9.28 -2.43
C ILE A 57 -16.14 -7.79 -2.36
N ARG A 58 -16.94 -6.98 -1.64
CA ARG A 58 -16.65 -5.55 -1.48
C ARG A 58 -15.36 -5.29 -0.73
N ARG A 59 -15.06 -6.08 0.32
CA ARG A 59 -13.78 -6.00 1.06
C ARG A 59 -12.62 -6.33 0.15
N THR A 60 -12.66 -7.45 -0.56
CA THR A 60 -11.58 -7.84 -1.49
C THR A 60 -11.33 -6.76 -2.56
N ALA A 61 -12.40 -6.18 -3.13
CA ALA A 61 -12.26 -5.09 -4.09
C ALA A 61 -11.63 -3.82 -3.47
N ALA A 62 -11.98 -3.49 -2.23
CA ALA A 62 -11.37 -2.37 -1.51
C ALA A 62 -9.89 -2.64 -1.20
N GLN A 63 -9.54 -3.86 -0.79
CA GLN A 63 -8.16 -4.27 -0.54
C GLN A 63 -7.30 -4.18 -1.80
N GLN A 64 -7.78 -4.70 -2.93
CA GLN A 64 -7.08 -4.59 -4.22
C GLN A 64 -6.87 -3.13 -4.64
N ALA A 65 -7.90 -2.31 -4.51
CA ALA A 65 -7.80 -0.88 -4.80
C ALA A 65 -6.83 -0.17 -3.86
N GLY A 66 -6.80 -0.54 -2.58
CA GLY A 66 -5.86 -0.03 -1.59
C GLY A 66 -4.41 -0.32 -1.96
N VAL A 67 -4.12 -1.55 -2.39
CA VAL A 67 -2.77 -1.93 -2.87
C VAL A 67 -2.38 -1.10 -4.10
N VAL A 68 -3.27 -1.00 -5.10
CA VAL A 68 -3.00 -0.20 -6.31
C VAL A 68 -2.73 1.27 -5.95
N TYR A 69 -3.52 1.83 -5.06
CA TYR A 69 -3.33 3.19 -4.58
C TYR A 69 -1.97 3.36 -3.88
N GLN A 70 -1.65 2.48 -2.93
CA GLN A 70 -0.38 2.52 -2.21
C GLN A 70 0.83 2.39 -3.15
N VAL A 71 0.77 1.53 -4.17
CA VAL A 71 1.84 1.38 -5.18
C VAL A 71 2.06 2.69 -5.94
N ARG A 72 0.99 3.40 -6.34
CA ARG A 72 1.12 4.72 -7.02
C ARG A 72 1.77 5.76 -6.10
N VAL A 73 1.34 5.80 -4.84
CA VAL A 73 1.88 6.73 -3.84
C VAL A 73 3.34 6.39 -3.50
N MET A 74 3.69 5.10 -3.44
CA MET A 74 5.08 4.68 -3.21
C MET A 74 6.02 5.06 -4.37
N HIS A 75 5.54 5.01 -5.61
CA HIS A 75 6.30 5.53 -6.76
C HIS A 75 6.52 7.05 -6.65
N LEU A 76 5.50 7.80 -6.22
CA LEU A 76 5.63 9.23 -5.96
C LEU A 76 6.63 9.51 -4.84
N LEU A 77 6.56 8.77 -3.72
CA LEU A 77 7.51 8.87 -2.61
C LEU A 77 8.95 8.73 -3.13
N LYS A 78 9.24 7.68 -3.89
CA LYS A 78 10.55 7.45 -4.50
C LYS A 78 10.98 8.61 -5.40
N GLY A 79 10.07 9.14 -6.22
CA GLY A 79 10.34 10.28 -7.11
C GLY A 79 10.72 11.54 -6.34
N VAL A 80 9.95 11.88 -5.29
CA VAL A 80 10.23 13.03 -4.42
C VAL A 80 11.54 12.85 -3.65
N GLN A 81 11.84 11.65 -3.18
CA GLN A 81 13.12 11.33 -2.52
C GLN A 81 14.31 11.50 -3.47
N GLU A 82 14.19 11.07 -4.73
CA GLU A 82 15.25 11.23 -5.73
C GLU A 82 15.44 12.71 -6.05
N TYR A 83 14.36 13.45 -6.29
CA TYR A 83 14.41 14.88 -6.54
C TYR A 83 15.07 15.64 -5.37
N ARG A 84 14.58 15.46 -4.14
CA ARG A 84 15.14 16.07 -2.92
C ARG A 84 16.64 15.87 -2.81
N GLY A 85 17.10 14.64 -3.02
CA GLY A 85 18.51 14.32 -2.86
C GLY A 85 19.38 14.94 -3.95
N ARG A 86 18.97 14.91 -5.22
CA ARG A 86 19.72 15.52 -6.32
C ARG A 86 19.66 17.05 -6.28
N TYR A 87 18.50 17.60 -5.88
CA TYR A 87 18.39 19.04 -5.67
C TYR A 87 19.36 19.52 -4.56
N ASN A 88 19.47 18.77 -3.46
CA ASN A 88 20.45 19.07 -2.41
C ASN A 88 21.90 19.02 -2.94
N MET A 89 22.26 18.02 -3.76
CA MET A 89 23.59 17.94 -4.38
C MET A 89 23.84 19.16 -5.29
N TRP A 90 22.89 19.55 -6.11
CA TRP A 90 22.99 20.71 -6.98
C TRP A 90 23.18 21.99 -6.18
N ARG A 91 22.38 22.22 -5.16
CA ARG A 91 22.49 23.41 -4.28
C ARG A 91 23.80 23.45 -3.49
N GLN A 92 24.46 22.31 -3.31
CA GLN A 92 25.79 22.16 -2.71
C GLN A 92 26.95 22.25 -3.71
N GLY A 93 26.67 22.52 -4.98
CA GLY A 93 27.67 22.81 -6.02
C GLY A 93 27.97 21.67 -7.01
N ASP A 94 27.23 20.55 -6.98
CA ASP A 94 27.35 19.50 -8.00
C ASP A 94 26.47 19.82 -9.23
N GLU A 95 27.02 20.66 -10.13
CA GLU A 95 26.31 21.08 -11.33
C GLU A 95 26.01 19.93 -12.31
N LYS A 96 26.68 18.77 -12.19
CA LYS A 96 26.51 17.62 -13.11
C LYS A 96 25.12 17.00 -12.99
N VAL A 97 24.42 17.22 -11.89
CA VAL A 97 23.07 16.66 -11.66
C VAL A 97 21.95 17.49 -12.29
N SER A 98 22.24 18.68 -12.83
CA SER A 98 21.23 19.61 -13.36
C SER A 98 20.34 19.01 -14.48
N ALA A 99 20.95 18.31 -15.43
CA ALA A 99 20.20 17.64 -16.50
C ALA A 99 19.23 16.59 -15.93
N ARG A 100 19.66 15.82 -14.93
CA ARG A 100 18.82 14.82 -14.29
C ARG A 100 17.70 15.43 -13.49
N LEU A 101 17.90 16.61 -12.87
CA LEU A 101 16.82 17.35 -12.19
C LEU A 101 15.70 17.75 -13.14
N ALA A 102 16.03 18.24 -14.34
CA ALA A 102 15.03 18.59 -15.36
C ALA A 102 14.21 17.36 -15.82
N GLU A 103 14.85 16.18 -15.94
CA GLU A 103 14.13 14.93 -16.24
C GLU A 103 13.21 14.50 -15.09
N LEU A 104 13.67 14.64 -13.84
CA LEU A 104 12.90 14.29 -12.65
C LEU A 104 11.68 15.20 -12.49
N ASP A 105 11.76 16.46 -12.86
CA ASP A 105 10.64 17.39 -12.83
C ASP A 105 9.49 16.92 -13.72
N ASN A 106 9.79 16.52 -14.94
CA ASN A 106 8.81 15.92 -15.83
C ASN A 106 8.24 14.61 -15.27
N SER A 107 9.12 13.79 -14.70
CA SER A 107 8.73 12.50 -14.10
C SER A 107 7.79 12.69 -12.89
N LEU A 108 8.05 13.68 -12.02
CA LEU A 108 7.18 14.01 -10.89
C LEU A 108 5.78 14.38 -11.33
N SER A 109 5.65 15.16 -12.41
CA SER A 109 4.35 15.53 -12.97
C SER A 109 3.54 14.30 -13.40
N LEU A 110 4.19 13.28 -13.99
CA LEU A 110 3.55 12.03 -14.36
C LEU A 110 3.16 11.19 -13.14
N LEU A 111 4.02 11.15 -12.11
CA LEU A 111 3.74 10.43 -10.86
C LEU A 111 2.57 11.05 -10.10
N ILE A 112 2.48 12.38 -10.06
CA ILE A 112 1.34 13.13 -9.49
C ILE A 112 0.06 12.76 -10.25
N SER A 113 0.09 12.79 -11.59
CA SER A 113 -1.07 12.42 -12.41
C SER A 113 -1.52 10.98 -12.15
N ALA A 114 -0.59 10.04 -11.95
CA ALA A 114 -0.91 8.65 -11.65
C ALA A 114 -1.58 8.48 -10.27
N VAL A 115 -1.28 9.33 -9.29
CA VAL A 115 -1.99 9.35 -8.01
C VAL A 115 -3.34 10.06 -8.15
N ASP A 116 -3.43 11.15 -8.96
CA ASP A 116 -4.70 11.82 -9.25
C ASP A 116 -5.74 10.85 -9.83
N GLU A 117 -5.33 9.96 -10.77
CA GLU A 117 -6.22 8.95 -11.37
C GLU A 117 -6.84 8.03 -10.31
N VAL A 118 -6.01 7.45 -9.44
CA VAL A 118 -6.50 6.51 -8.42
C VAL A 118 -7.28 7.23 -7.31
N ASP A 119 -6.92 8.48 -6.98
CA ASP A 119 -7.64 9.27 -5.98
C ASP A 119 -9.02 9.73 -6.48
N GLN A 120 -9.18 10.04 -7.77
CA GLN A 120 -10.49 10.33 -8.37
C GLN A 120 -11.47 9.17 -8.19
N GLU A 121 -11.00 7.94 -8.30
CA GLU A 121 -11.84 6.76 -8.17
C GLU A 121 -12.09 6.38 -6.70
N TRP A 122 -11.05 6.41 -5.86
CA TRP A 122 -11.07 5.82 -4.52
C TRP A 122 -10.90 6.82 -3.38
N GLY A 123 -10.43 8.04 -3.65
CA GLY A 123 -10.06 9.02 -2.62
C GLY A 123 -11.19 9.35 -1.66
N ARG A 124 -12.40 9.54 -2.14
CA ARG A 124 -13.58 9.75 -1.27
C ARG A 124 -13.92 8.54 -0.42
N LYS A 125 -13.77 7.33 -0.98
CA LYS A 125 -14.09 6.09 -0.30
C LYS A 125 -13.08 5.78 0.82
N PHE A 126 -11.80 6.06 0.60
CA PHE A 126 -10.74 5.90 1.59
C PHE A 126 -10.53 7.13 2.49
N GLY A 127 -11.25 8.24 2.20
CA GLY A 127 -11.09 9.50 2.93
C GLY A 127 -9.72 10.14 2.73
N SER A 128 -9.02 9.81 1.63
CA SER A 128 -7.67 10.30 1.29
C SER A 128 -7.64 11.58 0.47
N ALA A 129 -8.76 11.95 -0.16
CA ALA A 129 -8.82 13.05 -1.14
C ALA A 129 -8.34 14.42 -0.59
N GLU A 130 -8.58 14.72 0.68
CA GLU A 130 -8.11 15.97 1.29
C GLU A 130 -6.61 15.93 1.54
N SER A 131 -6.11 14.83 2.11
CA SER A 131 -4.67 14.61 2.34
C SER A 131 -3.89 14.65 1.03
N TRP A 132 -4.39 13.98 -0.01
CA TRP A 132 -3.77 14.01 -1.34
C TRP A 132 -3.74 15.42 -1.94
N ARG A 133 -4.84 16.16 -1.86
CA ARG A 133 -4.88 17.54 -2.33
C ARG A 133 -3.84 18.41 -1.63
N SER A 134 -3.75 18.32 -0.30
CA SER A 134 -2.76 19.05 0.50
C SER A 134 -1.32 18.71 0.07
N ILE A 135 -0.98 17.42 -0.10
CA ILE A 135 0.34 17.00 -0.57
C ILE A 135 0.67 17.61 -1.93
N ARG A 136 -0.26 17.54 -2.87
CA ARG A 136 -0.09 18.11 -4.22
C ARG A 136 0.14 19.63 -4.20
N GLU A 137 -0.62 20.35 -3.36
CA GLU A 137 -0.47 21.80 -3.17
C GLU A 137 0.88 22.12 -2.53
N HIS A 138 1.32 21.35 -1.53
CA HIS A 138 2.63 21.53 -0.90
C HIS A 138 3.79 21.27 -1.88
N ILE A 139 3.70 20.22 -2.71
CA ILE A 139 4.71 19.96 -3.75
C ILE A 139 4.79 21.16 -4.70
N LYS A 140 3.64 21.66 -5.16
CA LYS A 140 3.60 22.79 -6.08
C LYS A 140 4.17 24.06 -5.45
N ALA A 141 3.74 24.43 -4.25
CA ALA A 141 4.21 25.61 -3.54
C ALA A 141 5.72 25.56 -3.29
N LEU A 142 6.22 24.41 -2.82
CA LEU A 142 7.65 24.24 -2.59
C LEU A 142 8.47 24.37 -3.86
N ARG A 143 7.98 23.87 -5.00
CA ARG A 143 8.63 24.00 -6.31
C ARG A 143 8.73 25.45 -6.81
N GLU A 144 7.81 26.30 -6.40
CA GLU A 144 7.81 27.72 -6.75
C GLU A 144 8.77 28.54 -5.88
N GLU A 145 9.10 28.04 -4.67
CA GLU A 145 9.87 28.79 -3.66
C GLU A 145 11.22 28.15 -3.32
N GLU A 146 11.52 26.94 -3.83
CA GLU A 146 12.69 26.14 -3.39
C GLU A 146 14.04 26.82 -3.62
N ASP A 147 14.16 27.64 -4.65
CA ASP A 147 15.42 28.35 -4.99
C ASP A 147 15.70 29.49 -3.99
N ASP A 148 14.68 30.04 -3.33
CA ASP A 148 14.80 31.08 -2.33
C ASP A 148 15.16 30.53 -0.94
N LEU A 149 15.03 29.21 -0.74
CA LEU A 149 15.35 28.56 0.53
C LEU A 149 16.86 28.23 0.64
N GLU A 150 17.38 28.27 1.84
CA GLU A 150 18.69 27.67 2.12
C GLU A 150 18.66 26.15 1.88
N PRO A 151 19.78 25.53 1.42
CA PRO A 151 19.78 24.11 1.01
C PRO A 151 19.24 23.13 2.07
N GLU A 152 19.59 23.35 3.35
CA GLU A 152 19.07 22.49 4.43
C GLU A 152 17.57 22.75 4.69
N ALA A 153 17.09 23.96 4.53
CA ALA A 153 15.67 24.29 4.66
C ALA A 153 14.85 23.66 3.52
N ALA A 154 15.33 23.71 2.27
CA ALA A 154 14.71 23.03 1.14
C ALA A 154 14.69 21.51 1.35
N PHE A 155 15.81 20.91 1.79
CA PHE A 155 15.85 19.48 2.12
C PHE A 155 14.86 19.10 3.23
N ALA A 156 14.72 19.92 4.25
CA ALA A 156 13.76 19.72 5.34
C ALA A 156 12.32 19.84 4.86
N ALA A 157 12.01 20.81 3.99
CA ALA A 157 10.68 20.99 3.41
C ALA A 157 10.26 19.77 2.56
N TYR A 158 11.14 19.27 1.68
CA TYR A 158 10.88 18.02 0.95
C TYR A 158 10.74 16.81 1.88
N THR A 159 11.46 16.79 3.00
CA THR A 159 11.30 15.74 4.01
C THR A 159 9.94 15.79 4.69
N GLY A 160 9.37 16.97 4.90
CA GLY A 160 7.98 17.16 5.33
C GLY A 160 6.99 16.54 4.33
N ILE A 161 7.17 16.85 3.03
CA ILE A 161 6.33 16.26 1.97
C ILE A 161 6.43 14.73 1.93
N THR A 162 7.63 14.14 2.05
CA THR A 162 7.76 12.68 2.10
C THR A 162 7.08 12.07 3.33
N ALA A 163 7.08 12.75 4.48
CA ALA A 163 6.34 12.31 5.65
C ALA A 163 4.82 12.35 5.43
N ASP A 164 4.29 13.38 4.76
CA ASP A 164 2.87 13.47 4.39
C ASP A 164 2.48 12.34 3.41
N ILE A 165 3.34 12.04 2.43
CA ILE A 165 3.14 10.94 1.48
C ILE A 165 3.10 9.58 2.20
N ILE A 166 3.99 9.34 3.16
CA ILE A 166 3.99 8.11 3.97
C ILE A 166 2.72 8.03 4.83
N SER A 167 2.29 9.14 5.43
CA SER A 167 1.03 9.21 6.18
C SER A 167 -0.18 8.87 5.30
N LEU A 168 -0.16 9.26 4.02
CA LEU A 168 -1.18 8.88 3.05
C LEU A 168 -1.15 7.36 2.79
N ILE A 169 0.03 6.73 2.64
CA ILE A 169 0.16 5.27 2.51
C ILE A 169 -0.47 4.56 3.70
N TYR A 170 -0.18 5.00 4.94
CA TYR A 170 -0.77 4.43 6.15
C TYR A 170 -2.29 4.57 6.16
N SER A 171 -2.80 5.77 5.89
CA SER A 171 -4.23 6.03 5.88
C SER A 171 -4.99 5.18 4.86
N VAL A 172 -4.43 5.00 3.66
CA VAL A 172 -5.01 4.14 2.63
C VAL A 172 -4.99 2.68 3.07
N GLY A 173 -3.91 2.20 3.68
CA GLY A 173 -3.84 0.85 4.24
C GLY A 173 -4.93 0.56 5.27
N ASP A 174 -5.13 1.51 6.21
CA ASP A 174 -6.16 1.40 7.24
C ASP A 174 -7.59 1.40 6.66
N LYS A 175 -7.87 2.27 5.68
CA LYS A 175 -9.21 2.49 5.14
C LYS A 175 -9.62 1.51 4.04
N SER A 176 -8.66 0.81 3.45
CA SER A 176 -8.90 -0.23 2.45
C SER A 176 -9.13 -1.63 3.03
N ASP A 177 -9.25 -1.75 4.35
CA ASP A 177 -9.40 -3.04 5.07
C ASP A 177 -8.22 -4.03 4.84
N LEU A 178 -7.05 -3.55 4.40
CA LEU A 178 -5.87 -4.38 4.21
C LEU A 178 -5.40 -5.04 5.52
N ILE A 179 -5.53 -4.34 6.65
CA ILE A 179 -5.03 -4.76 7.97
C ILE A 179 -5.95 -5.82 8.63
N THR A 180 -7.13 -6.09 8.08
CA THR A 180 -8.17 -6.93 8.72
C THR A 180 -8.07 -8.42 8.39
N ASP A 181 -7.03 -8.88 7.69
CA ASP A 181 -6.85 -10.31 7.40
C ASP A 181 -6.46 -11.07 8.68
N PRO A 182 -7.21 -12.11 9.08
CA PRO A 182 -6.91 -12.88 10.29
C PRO A 182 -5.70 -13.82 10.15
N GLU A 183 -5.17 -14.02 8.94
CA GLU A 183 -4.02 -14.87 8.70
C GLU A 183 -2.71 -14.15 9.07
N LEU A 184 -1.87 -14.80 9.88
CA LEU A 184 -0.66 -14.19 10.41
C LEU A 184 0.33 -13.80 9.30
N SER A 185 0.47 -14.61 8.26
CA SER A 185 1.33 -14.31 7.10
C SER A 185 0.85 -13.09 6.34
N SER A 186 -0.46 -12.96 6.12
CA SER A 186 -1.07 -11.78 5.49
C SER A 186 -0.89 -10.52 6.34
N TYR A 187 -1.06 -10.61 7.65
CA TYR A 187 -0.81 -9.50 8.57
C TYR A 187 0.64 -8.97 8.45
N TYR A 188 1.63 -9.87 8.47
CA TYR A 188 3.03 -9.47 8.34
C TYR A 188 3.36 -8.92 6.96
N LEU A 189 2.76 -9.47 5.88
CA LEU A 189 2.89 -8.93 4.52
C LEU A 189 2.33 -7.51 4.44
N VAL A 190 1.11 -7.30 4.90
CA VAL A 190 0.46 -5.97 4.89
C VAL A 190 1.25 -4.98 5.74
N ASN A 191 1.71 -5.38 6.93
CA ASN A 191 2.55 -4.52 7.77
C ASN A 191 3.88 -4.17 7.07
N MET A 192 4.45 -5.09 6.32
CA MET A 192 5.67 -4.87 5.56
C MET A 192 5.46 -3.81 4.47
N ILE A 193 4.40 -3.91 3.67
CA ILE A 193 4.14 -2.96 2.59
C ILE A 193 3.55 -1.63 3.08
N THR A 194 2.73 -1.64 4.13
CA THR A 194 2.09 -0.41 4.59
C THR A 194 3.00 0.42 5.50
N ASN A 195 3.77 -0.22 6.39
CA ASN A 195 4.51 0.50 7.43
C ASN A 195 6.03 0.40 7.27
N ILE A 196 6.58 -0.81 7.02
CA ILE A 196 8.04 -1.00 7.14
C ILE A 196 8.78 -0.50 5.90
N LEU A 197 8.38 -0.92 4.71
CA LEU A 197 9.08 -0.58 3.47
C LEU A 197 9.03 0.92 3.12
N PRO A 198 7.90 1.65 3.31
CA PRO A 198 7.88 3.11 3.10
C PRO A 198 8.85 3.85 4.03
N ASP A 199 8.87 3.51 5.33
CA ASP A 199 9.78 4.11 6.30
C ASP A 199 11.24 3.76 6.01
N LEU A 200 11.51 2.50 5.65
CA LEU A 200 12.86 2.02 5.32
C LEU A 200 13.41 2.75 4.08
N SER A 201 12.58 2.89 3.04
CA SER A 201 12.92 3.66 1.85
C SER A 201 13.18 5.13 2.17
N GLU A 202 12.39 5.74 3.07
CA GLU A 202 12.61 7.14 3.47
C GLU A 202 13.92 7.32 4.23
N GLU A 203 14.25 6.46 5.20
CA GLU A 203 15.51 6.58 5.91
C GLU A 203 16.71 6.33 4.99
N ALA A 204 16.64 5.39 4.05
CA ALA A 204 17.63 5.21 3.00
C ALA A 204 17.73 6.45 2.10
N GLY A 205 16.61 7.05 1.72
CA GLY A 205 16.54 8.27 0.92
C GLY A 205 17.13 9.49 1.62
N ARG A 206 16.87 9.65 2.92
CA ARG A 206 17.47 10.72 3.73
C ARG A 206 18.98 10.55 3.85
N LEU A 207 19.44 9.33 4.16
CA LEU A 207 20.85 9.02 4.27
C LEU A 207 21.57 9.28 2.96
N ARG A 208 21.01 8.76 1.85
CA ARG A 208 21.52 8.98 0.50
C ARG A 208 21.62 10.47 0.15
N GLY A 209 20.50 11.20 0.27
CA GLY A 209 20.41 12.59 -0.19
C GLY A 209 21.25 13.56 0.64
N ARG A 210 21.26 13.41 1.97
CA ARG A 210 22.09 14.25 2.84
C ARG A 210 23.58 13.98 2.67
N THR A 211 23.97 12.71 2.69
CA THR A 211 25.39 12.37 2.56
C THR A 211 25.95 12.82 1.23
N SER A 212 25.21 12.60 0.11
CA SER A 212 25.66 13.07 -1.19
C SER A 212 25.76 14.59 -1.28
N GLY A 213 24.85 15.32 -0.65
CA GLY A 213 24.94 16.79 -0.54
C GLY A 213 26.16 17.23 0.27
N PHE A 214 26.45 16.61 1.41
CA PHE A 214 27.63 16.92 2.21
C PHE A 214 28.94 16.64 1.47
N ILE A 215 28.98 15.57 0.66
CA ILE A 215 30.12 15.25 -0.20
C ILE A 215 30.27 16.34 -1.29
N ALA A 216 29.16 16.72 -1.95
CA ALA A 216 29.17 17.74 -2.98
C ALA A 216 29.68 19.10 -2.47
N GLY A 217 29.21 19.51 -1.29
CA GLY A 217 29.61 20.77 -0.64
C GLY A 217 30.90 20.71 0.15
N ASN A 218 31.59 19.56 0.19
CA ASN A 218 32.78 19.33 1.01
C ASN A 218 32.58 19.78 2.48
N SER A 219 31.38 19.48 3.06
CA SER A 219 30.88 20.05 4.30
C SER A 219 30.64 18.99 5.38
N LEU A 220 31.61 18.11 5.64
CA LEU A 220 31.49 17.04 6.63
C LEU A 220 31.89 17.47 8.02
N SER A 221 31.03 18.19 8.70
CA SER A 221 31.15 18.55 10.10
C SER A 221 30.83 17.39 11.04
N PRO A 222 31.26 17.42 12.33
CA PRO A 222 30.82 16.44 13.33
C PRO A 222 29.30 16.34 13.46
N ALA A 223 28.57 17.46 13.33
CA ALA A 223 27.12 17.49 13.37
C ALA A 223 26.50 16.73 12.18
N ASN A 224 27.06 16.91 10.97
CA ASN A 224 26.63 16.20 9.78
C ASN A 224 26.88 14.69 9.89
N LYS A 225 28.05 14.29 10.41
CA LYS A 225 28.34 12.87 10.72
C LYS A 225 27.32 12.28 11.69
N SER A 226 26.98 13.01 12.76
CA SER A 226 25.96 12.58 13.73
C SER A 226 24.58 12.40 13.09
N ALA A 227 24.17 13.33 12.22
CA ALA A 227 22.89 13.23 11.49
C ALA A 227 22.84 12.02 10.55
N MET A 228 23.95 11.74 9.83
CA MET A 228 24.10 10.56 8.97
C MET A 228 23.99 9.26 9.79
N THR A 229 24.74 9.18 10.91
CA THR A 229 24.71 8.03 11.81
C THR A 229 23.31 7.78 12.36
N ALA A 230 22.57 8.83 12.74
CA ALA A 230 21.21 8.71 13.25
C ALA A 230 20.26 8.13 12.19
N SER A 231 20.33 8.57 10.92
CA SER A 231 19.55 7.99 9.82
C SER A 231 19.94 6.54 9.54
N TYR A 232 21.23 6.21 9.58
CA TYR A 232 21.71 4.84 9.41
C TYR A 232 21.19 3.89 10.49
N ILE A 233 21.23 4.32 11.77
CA ILE A 233 20.69 3.52 12.87
C ILE A 233 19.20 3.26 12.69
N ARG A 234 18.41 4.27 12.30
CA ARG A 234 16.97 4.09 12.04
C ARG A 234 16.72 3.14 10.87
N MET A 235 17.45 3.29 9.78
CA MET A 235 17.40 2.38 8.63
C MET A 235 17.71 0.94 9.07
N HIS A 236 18.75 0.71 9.87
CA HIS A 236 19.11 -0.60 10.40
C HIS A 236 17.99 -1.21 11.27
N GLN A 237 17.37 -0.41 12.15
CA GLN A 237 16.26 -0.87 12.99
C GLN A 237 15.04 -1.29 12.14
N LEU A 238 14.74 -0.58 11.06
CA LEU A 238 13.66 -0.93 10.12
C LEU A 238 14.00 -2.20 9.34
N GLN A 239 15.27 -2.37 8.93
CA GLN A 239 15.73 -3.62 8.30
C GLN A 239 15.53 -4.83 9.20
N LEU A 240 15.83 -4.72 10.51
CA LEU A 240 15.57 -5.81 11.45
C LEU A 240 14.06 -6.16 11.55
N LYS A 241 13.19 -5.16 11.48
CA LYS A 241 11.73 -5.40 11.44
C LYS A 241 11.31 -6.08 10.14
N LEU A 242 11.87 -5.67 9.00
CA LEU A 242 11.64 -6.31 7.70
C LEU A 242 12.05 -7.79 7.75
N ASN A 243 13.27 -8.09 8.19
CA ASN A 243 13.78 -9.46 8.30
C ASN A 243 12.91 -10.34 9.21
N ARG A 244 12.42 -9.78 10.34
CA ARG A 244 11.46 -10.48 11.19
C ARG A 244 10.15 -10.80 10.44
N SER A 245 9.60 -9.84 9.69
CA SER A 245 8.38 -10.06 8.93
C SER A 245 8.56 -11.18 7.90
N VAL A 246 9.66 -11.16 7.14
CA VAL A 246 10.03 -12.21 6.18
C VAL A 246 10.13 -13.59 6.87
N THR A 247 10.79 -13.66 8.04
CA THR A 247 10.92 -14.91 8.82
C THR A 247 9.55 -15.47 9.22
N VAL A 248 8.63 -14.61 9.67
CA VAL A 248 7.28 -15.06 10.05
C VAL A 248 6.49 -15.51 8.82
N ILE A 249 6.55 -14.76 7.70
CA ILE A 249 5.89 -15.16 6.45
C ILE A 249 6.40 -16.52 6.01
N ALA A 250 7.72 -16.76 6.03
CA ALA A 250 8.31 -18.05 5.64
C ALA A 250 7.85 -19.20 6.55
N ALA A 251 7.68 -18.97 7.84
CA ALA A 251 7.23 -19.99 8.79
C ALA A 251 5.75 -20.37 8.61
N TYR A 252 4.88 -19.42 8.28
CA TYR A 252 3.44 -19.64 8.21
C TYR A 252 2.89 -19.82 6.79
N ASN A 253 3.58 -19.31 5.77
CA ASN A 253 3.20 -19.45 4.36
C ASN A 253 4.45 -19.65 3.47
N PRO A 254 5.02 -20.87 3.43
CA PRO A 254 6.22 -21.17 2.63
C PRO A 254 6.02 -20.94 1.12
N VAL A 255 4.79 -21.05 0.62
CA VAL A 255 4.49 -20.82 -0.80
C VAL A 255 4.65 -19.34 -1.14
N LEU A 256 4.09 -18.47 -0.31
CA LEU A 256 4.26 -17.01 -0.46
C LEU A 256 5.73 -16.60 -0.31
N ALA A 257 6.43 -17.16 0.70
CA ALA A 257 7.85 -16.89 0.91
C ALA A 257 8.70 -17.27 -0.32
N SER A 258 8.42 -18.45 -0.92
CA SER A 258 9.10 -18.88 -2.14
C SER A 258 8.81 -17.97 -3.35
N ALA A 259 7.58 -17.46 -3.47
CA ALA A 259 7.23 -16.51 -4.52
C ALA A 259 7.97 -15.16 -4.38
N LEU A 260 8.26 -14.73 -3.15
CA LEU A 260 8.96 -13.48 -2.84
C LEU A 260 10.49 -13.64 -2.76
N GLU A 261 11.03 -14.85 -2.77
CA GLU A 261 12.44 -15.15 -2.47
C GLU A 261 13.45 -14.32 -3.28
N ILE A 262 13.21 -14.16 -4.59
CA ILE A 262 14.10 -13.39 -5.45
C ILE A 262 14.14 -11.90 -5.08
N TYR A 263 13.01 -11.34 -4.67
CA TYR A 263 12.91 -9.92 -4.27
C TYR A 263 13.49 -9.69 -2.89
N ILE A 264 13.24 -10.60 -1.95
CA ILE A 264 13.84 -10.59 -0.61
C ILE A 264 15.37 -10.67 -0.71
N SER A 265 15.89 -11.62 -1.49
CA SER A 265 17.34 -11.77 -1.69
C SER A 265 17.99 -10.55 -2.35
N LYS A 266 17.29 -9.89 -3.29
CA LYS A 266 17.78 -8.64 -3.89
C LYS A 266 17.82 -7.50 -2.88
N GLU A 267 16.79 -7.37 -2.06
CA GLU A 267 16.70 -6.35 -1.01
C GLU A 267 17.79 -6.56 0.03
N GLU A 268 17.95 -7.76 0.58
CA GLU A 268 19.00 -8.10 1.54
C GLU A 268 20.41 -7.84 1.01
N ASN A 269 20.67 -8.18 -0.26
CA ASN A 269 21.95 -7.89 -0.92
C ASN A 269 22.15 -6.39 -1.10
N GLY A 270 21.14 -5.65 -1.52
CA GLY A 270 21.17 -4.20 -1.67
C GLY A 270 21.46 -3.51 -0.35
N TYR A 271 20.76 -3.92 0.72
CA TYR A 271 20.97 -3.42 2.06
C TYR A 271 22.41 -3.68 2.55
N ARG A 272 22.89 -4.92 2.43
CA ARG A 272 24.24 -5.30 2.85
C ARG A 272 25.31 -4.49 2.13
N GLN A 273 25.23 -4.41 0.80
CA GLN A 273 26.20 -3.65 -0.01
C GLN A 273 26.21 -2.18 0.34
N PHE A 274 25.06 -1.57 0.59
CA PHE A 274 24.99 -0.17 0.98
C PHE A 274 25.47 0.06 2.41
N SER A 275 25.11 -0.84 3.34
CA SER A 275 25.52 -0.80 4.74
C SER A 275 27.04 -0.91 4.89
N ASP A 276 27.66 -1.93 4.26
CA ASP A 276 29.11 -2.14 4.26
C ASP A 276 29.85 -0.92 3.67
N PHE A 277 29.32 -0.38 2.57
CA PHE A 277 29.89 0.81 1.96
C PHE A 277 29.76 2.05 2.86
N PHE A 278 28.62 2.26 3.51
CA PHE A 278 28.43 3.38 4.42
C PHE A 278 29.33 3.28 5.65
N GLU A 279 29.48 2.09 6.24
CA GLU A 279 30.36 1.87 7.38
C GLU A 279 31.82 2.13 7.02
N GLN A 280 32.30 1.64 5.88
CA GLN A 280 33.66 1.95 5.38
C GLN A 280 33.84 3.45 5.15
N TYR A 281 32.84 4.12 4.59
CA TYR A 281 32.86 5.56 4.40
C TYR A 281 32.96 6.34 5.71
N MET A 282 32.27 5.89 6.76
CA MET A 282 32.28 6.55 8.08
C MET A 282 33.54 6.28 8.89
N GLN A 283 34.24 5.15 8.67
CA GLN A 283 35.48 4.78 9.36
C GLN A 283 36.70 5.46 8.76
N GLY A 284 36.66 5.81 7.48
CA GLY A 284 37.76 6.48 6.79
C GLY A 284 37.84 7.96 7.12
N ASP A 285 39.05 8.54 7.02
CA ASP A 285 39.19 10.00 6.95
C ASP A 285 38.70 10.42 5.56
N ILE A 286 37.69 11.30 5.51
CA ILE A 286 36.95 11.66 4.27
C ILE A 286 37.87 12.23 3.22
N THR A 287 39.03 12.79 3.62
CA THR A 287 40.06 13.26 2.70
C THR A 287 40.74 12.13 1.93
N ASP A 288 40.71 10.89 2.43
CA ASP A 288 41.33 9.73 1.79
C ASP A 288 40.35 8.90 0.89
N ILE A 289 39.04 8.98 1.17
CA ILE A 289 38.03 8.29 0.37
C ILE A 289 37.52 9.23 -0.73
N LYS A 290 38.09 9.14 -1.92
CA LYS A 290 37.64 9.87 -3.14
C LYS A 290 36.29 9.32 -3.67
N VAL A 291 35.27 9.23 -2.77
CA VAL A 291 33.92 8.88 -3.18
C VAL A 291 33.22 10.16 -3.65
N GLY A 292 32.87 10.24 -4.93
CA GLY A 292 32.08 11.35 -5.45
C GLY A 292 30.62 11.29 -4.95
N SER A 293 29.99 12.45 -4.84
CA SER A 293 28.57 12.64 -4.48
C SER A 293 27.65 11.72 -5.27
N SER A 294 27.81 11.68 -6.59
CA SER A 294 27.04 10.83 -7.49
C SER A 294 27.22 9.34 -7.22
N SER A 295 28.46 8.88 -6.93
CA SER A 295 28.72 7.46 -6.64
C SER A 295 28.03 7.01 -5.34
N PHE A 296 28.03 7.87 -4.32
CA PHE A 296 27.30 7.60 -3.08
C PHE A 296 25.79 7.57 -3.32
N PHE A 297 25.30 8.53 -4.09
CA PHE A 297 23.89 8.63 -4.45
C PHE A 297 23.38 7.38 -5.20
N ASP A 298 24.15 6.91 -6.18
CA ASP A 298 23.76 5.76 -7.01
C ASP A 298 23.71 4.46 -6.20
N ARG A 299 24.62 4.27 -5.22
CA ARG A 299 24.55 3.11 -4.31
C ARG A 299 23.31 3.13 -3.41
N GLY A 300 22.95 4.29 -2.88
CA GLY A 300 21.71 4.45 -2.12
C GLY A 300 20.47 4.27 -3.01
N THR A 301 20.55 4.68 -4.28
CA THR A 301 19.48 4.46 -5.26
C THR A 301 19.28 2.97 -5.54
N ALA A 302 20.37 2.20 -5.71
CA ALA A 302 20.29 0.76 -5.91
C ALA A 302 19.60 0.02 -4.73
N LEU A 303 19.85 0.45 -3.50
CA LEU A 303 19.11 -0.06 -2.33
C LEU A 303 17.62 0.26 -2.44
N ILE A 304 17.26 1.53 -2.68
CA ILE A 304 15.83 1.94 -2.78
C ILE A 304 15.13 1.22 -3.93
N GLU A 305 15.80 0.97 -5.05
CA GLU A 305 15.26 0.16 -6.15
C GLU A 305 14.97 -1.28 -5.74
N SER A 306 15.86 -1.91 -4.93
CA SER A 306 15.61 -3.26 -4.43
C SER A 306 14.43 -3.30 -3.45
N GLN A 307 14.30 -2.29 -2.58
CA GLN A 307 13.15 -2.13 -1.68
C GLN A 307 11.85 -1.93 -2.46
N MET A 308 11.88 -1.10 -3.50
CA MET A 308 10.74 -0.89 -4.40
C MET A 308 10.37 -2.17 -5.14
N GLY A 309 11.35 -2.96 -5.58
CA GLY A 309 11.12 -4.27 -6.20
C GLY A 309 10.37 -5.23 -5.28
N LEU A 310 10.75 -5.28 -3.98
CA LEU A 310 10.06 -6.08 -2.98
C LEU A 310 8.65 -5.53 -2.66
N TYR A 311 8.48 -4.21 -2.71
CA TYR A 311 7.18 -3.57 -2.44
C TYR A 311 6.12 -3.90 -3.50
N VAL A 312 6.52 -4.04 -4.77
CA VAL A 312 5.60 -4.23 -5.91
C VAL A 312 5.37 -5.71 -6.23
N ALA A 313 6.22 -6.62 -5.69
CA ALA A 313 6.13 -8.06 -5.88
C ALA A 313 4.92 -8.69 -5.20
#